data_7072a4f3c4552d515490724d580b1f8a
#
_entry.id   7072a4f3c4552d515490724d580b1f8a
#
_cell.length_a   1.000
_cell.length_b   1.000
_cell.length_c   1.000
_cell.angle_alpha   90.00
_cell.angle_beta   90.00
_cell.angle_gamma   90.00
#
_symmetry.space_group_name_H-M   'P 1'
#
loop_
_entity.id
_entity.type
_entity.pdbx_description
1 polymer ?
#
loop_
_entity_poly.entity_id
_entity_poly.type
_entity_poly.pdbx_seq_one_letter_code
_entity_poly.pdbx_strand_id
1 'polypeptide(L)'
;ISSYGWYLKAFYFYRVYWLLGGIFFASLGWIAWRRGTAPSIKDWWRRLKKNFTLRSGLVSSLVLVLFLSMGYCIYHHENVIDNFTSSKENELILADYEKSYKHFEHKAQPRILDIKLNVELYPKQRNLEASGTYLMSNKNAEIIDTVFITYGNIKPQISFDRASTLVKFDSLKDIMLFVLEEPLSPGDSMKMDFTLKNKKNHIFHRYAPVRENGTFFNNSQFPSIGYQVGSELTDKKTREKYGLEDKERMPPPTDTIATLNHALGNGADWIGFEVKIGTAADQIAMAPGNLVREWSENDRKYFHYKMKRPMVNFYNICSARYSVKKETWNDVELSIYYHEDHYYNLDRMMLALKDGLDYFTREFGPYQHDQMRILEVPRVGFAQSFANTVPFSENVGFVAKPEDGKEGGVDYTYAITAHELAH
;
A
#
# COMPACT_ATOMS: atom_id res chain seq x y z
N ILE A 1 1.83 19.09 -3.56
CA ILE A 1 1.01 18.34 -4.54
C ILE A 1 1.94 17.37 -5.23
N SER A 2 1.58 16.08 -5.27
CA SER A 2 2.42 15.04 -5.89
C SER A 2 2.51 15.23 -7.40
N SER A 3 3.74 15.28 -7.94
CA SER A 3 4.00 15.39 -9.38
C SER A 3 3.59 14.11 -10.15
N TYR A 4 3.43 13.00 -9.45
CA TYR A 4 2.93 11.76 -10.06
C TYR A 4 1.46 11.84 -10.52
N GLY A 5 0.68 12.79 -10.01
CA GLY A 5 -0.65 13.15 -10.52
C GLY A 5 -1.74 12.07 -10.45
N TRP A 6 -1.50 10.94 -9.79
CA TRP A 6 -2.38 9.77 -9.77
C TRP A 6 -3.80 10.05 -9.26
N TYR A 7 -3.97 11.07 -8.44
CA TYR A 7 -5.27 11.47 -7.85
C TYR A 7 -6.01 12.53 -8.67
N LEU A 8 -5.37 13.13 -9.68
CA LEU A 8 -5.92 14.31 -10.41
C LEU A 8 -7.27 14.02 -11.05
N LYS A 9 -7.47 12.84 -11.63
CA LYS A 9 -8.74 12.47 -12.28
C LYS A 9 -9.90 12.49 -11.27
N ALA A 10 -9.74 11.83 -10.12
CA ALA A 10 -10.74 11.83 -9.05
C ALA A 10 -10.93 13.24 -8.49
N PHE A 11 -9.84 13.98 -8.24
CA PHE A 11 -9.89 15.36 -7.77
C PHE A 11 -10.71 16.27 -8.67
N TYR A 12 -10.46 16.26 -9.98
CA TYR A 12 -11.23 17.06 -10.92
C TYR A 12 -12.71 16.65 -10.97
N PHE A 13 -13.00 15.36 -10.86
CA PHE A 13 -14.36 14.86 -10.82
C PHE A 13 -15.12 15.41 -9.61
N TYR A 14 -14.52 15.37 -8.40
CA TYR A 14 -15.10 16.00 -7.21
C TYR A 14 -15.24 17.52 -7.35
N ARG A 15 -14.28 18.19 -7.97
CA ARG A 15 -14.35 19.64 -8.20
C ARG A 15 -15.51 20.00 -9.12
N VAL A 16 -15.71 19.27 -10.22
CA VAL A 16 -16.86 19.49 -11.13
C VAL A 16 -18.18 19.20 -10.41
N TYR A 17 -18.26 18.15 -9.60
CA TYR A 17 -19.43 17.85 -8.77
C TYR A 17 -19.80 19.04 -7.87
N TRP A 18 -18.88 19.56 -7.09
CA TRP A 18 -19.13 20.71 -6.21
C TRP A 18 -19.39 22.00 -6.98
N LEU A 19 -18.75 22.19 -8.13
CA LEU A 19 -19.02 23.33 -9.03
C LEU A 19 -20.46 23.30 -9.52
N LEU A 20 -20.97 22.16 -9.95
CA LEU A 20 -22.37 22.00 -10.36
C LEU A 20 -23.34 22.31 -9.21
N GLY A 21 -23.03 21.83 -7.99
CA GLY A 21 -23.80 22.19 -6.80
C GLY A 21 -23.80 23.71 -6.55
N GLY A 22 -22.64 24.34 -6.64
CA GLY A 22 -22.49 25.78 -6.51
C GLY A 22 -23.29 26.57 -7.56
N ILE A 23 -23.21 26.15 -8.84
CA ILE A 23 -23.97 26.75 -9.93
C ILE A 23 -25.49 26.59 -9.71
N PHE A 24 -25.92 25.38 -9.26
CA PHE A 24 -27.35 25.16 -8.93
C PHE A 24 -27.83 26.12 -7.85
N PHE A 25 -27.14 26.22 -6.71
CA PHE A 25 -27.53 27.18 -5.64
C PHE A 25 -27.43 28.64 -6.08
N ALA A 26 -26.42 28.99 -6.88
CA ALA A 26 -26.31 30.32 -7.45
C ALA A 26 -27.50 30.64 -8.39
N SER A 27 -27.97 29.67 -9.19
CA SER A 27 -29.14 29.82 -10.06
C SER A 27 -30.44 30.06 -9.25
N LEU A 28 -30.60 29.30 -8.16
CA LEU A 28 -31.71 29.52 -7.21
C LEU A 28 -31.63 30.90 -6.55
N GLY A 29 -30.43 31.28 -6.11
CA GLY A 29 -30.16 32.62 -5.57
C GLY A 29 -30.48 33.71 -6.56
N TRP A 30 -30.12 33.55 -7.83
CA TRP A 30 -30.46 34.50 -8.90
C TRP A 30 -31.98 34.65 -9.11
N ILE A 31 -32.72 33.54 -9.13
CA ILE A 31 -34.17 33.52 -9.25
C ILE A 31 -34.83 34.20 -8.03
N ALA A 32 -34.31 33.92 -6.82
CA ALA A 32 -34.82 34.45 -5.56
C ALA A 32 -34.32 35.87 -5.22
N TRP A 33 -33.37 36.44 -6.00
CA TRP A 33 -32.70 37.70 -5.68
C TRP A 33 -33.64 38.86 -5.58
N ARG A 34 -33.58 39.60 -4.46
CA ARG A 34 -34.37 40.80 -4.21
C ARG A 34 -33.75 42.00 -4.93
N ARG A 35 -34.44 42.51 -5.94
CA ARG A 35 -34.11 43.81 -6.54
C ARG A 35 -35.09 44.87 -5.97
N GLY A 36 -34.55 45.72 -5.09
CA GLY A 36 -35.33 46.76 -4.40
C GLY A 36 -36.03 46.28 -3.12
N THR A 37 -36.76 47.17 -2.47
CA THR A 37 -37.53 46.91 -1.25
C THR A 37 -38.77 46.07 -1.53
N ALA A 38 -38.89 44.92 -0.90
CA ALA A 38 -40.10 44.10 -0.91
C ALA A 38 -40.74 44.17 0.50
N PRO A 39 -41.86 44.82 0.66
CA PRO A 39 -42.47 45.07 1.98
C PRO A 39 -43.09 43.81 2.60
N SER A 40 -43.37 42.76 1.81
CA SER A 40 -43.99 41.56 2.33
C SER A 40 -43.47 40.26 1.69
N ILE A 41 -43.64 39.11 2.39
CA ILE A 41 -43.37 37.77 1.89
C ILE A 41 -44.21 37.46 0.64
N LYS A 42 -45.46 37.97 0.56
CA LYS A 42 -46.31 37.78 -0.61
C LYS A 42 -45.74 38.42 -1.87
N ASP A 43 -45.13 39.60 -1.73
CA ASP A 43 -44.51 40.30 -2.85
C ASP A 43 -43.23 39.61 -3.29
N TRP A 44 -42.50 39.04 -2.37
CA TRP A 44 -41.35 38.19 -2.69
C TRP A 44 -41.76 36.93 -3.49
N TRP A 45 -42.82 36.22 -3.08
CA TRP A 45 -43.36 35.07 -3.81
C TRP A 45 -43.89 35.44 -5.23
N ARG A 46 -44.56 36.59 -5.39
CA ARG A 46 -44.97 37.05 -6.71
C ARG A 46 -43.76 37.31 -7.62
N ARG A 47 -42.72 37.93 -7.10
CA ARG A 47 -41.45 38.17 -7.85
C ARG A 47 -40.72 36.91 -8.19
N LEU A 48 -40.63 35.96 -7.26
CA LEU A 48 -40.06 34.64 -7.50
C LEU A 48 -40.75 33.97 -8.70
N LYS A 49 -42.08 33.94 -8.71
CA LYS A 49 -42.86 33.40 -9.84
C LYS A 49 -42.59 34.13 -11.15
N LYS A 50 -42.41 35.47 -11.11
CA LYS A 50 -42.10 36.27 -12.30
C LYS A 50 -40.70 36.04 -12.84
N ASN A 51 -39.71 35.82 -11.94
CA ASN A 51 -38.33 35.57 -12.31
C ASN A 51 -38.13 34.12 -12.78
N PHE A 52 -39.01 33.22 -12.38
CA PHE A 52 -38.97 31.81 -12.81
C PHE A 52 -39.50 31.71 -14.25
N THR A 53 -38.59 31.89 -15.18
CA THR A 53 -38.88 31.71 -16.62
C THR A 53 -38.65 30.27 -17.02
N LEU A 54 -39.27 29.84 -18.14
CA LEU A 54 -39.01 28.48 -18.68
C LEU A 54 -37.51 28.24 -18.89
N ARG A 55 -36.75 29.23 -19.37
CA ARG A 55 -35.30 29.11 -19.60
C ARG A 55 -34.52 28.94 -18.28
N SER A 56 -34.81 29.77 -17.27
CA SER A 56 -34.14 29.67 -15.96
C SER A 56 -34.48 28.34 -15.27
N GLY A 57 -35.74 27.89 -15.38
CA GLY A 57 -36.17 26.60 -14.87
C GLY A 57 -35.44 25.43 -15.55
N LEU A 58 -35.37 25.43 -16.89
CA LEU A 58 -34.67 24.39 -17.65
C LEU A 58 -33.17 24.33 -17.32
N VAL A 59 -32.49 25.47 -17.25
CA VAL A 59 -31.05 25.53 -16.89
C VAL A 59 -30.84 25.01 -15.48
N SER A 60 -31.61 25.49 -14.48
CA SER A 60 -31.46 25.00 -13.10
C SER A 60 -31.77 23.53 -12.97
N SER A 61 -32.78 23.00 -13.67
CA SER A 61 -33.12 21.58 -13.68
C SER A 61 -32.03 20.75 -14.33
N LEU A 62 -31.46 21.19 -15.44
CA LEU A 62 -30.33 20.48 -16.10
C LEU A 62 -29.13 20.42 -15.17
N VAL A 63 -28.74 21.53 -14.54
CA VAL A 63 -27.61 21.55 -13.59
C VAL A 63 -27.88 20.66 -12.40
N LEU A 64 -29.12 20.65 -11.86
CA LEU A 64 -29.50 19.73 -10.78
C LEU A 64 -29.38 18.27 -11.19
N VAL A 65 -29.88 17.89 -12.37
CA VAL A 65 -29.79 16.53 -12.90
C VAL A 65 -28.34 16.12 -13.05
N LEU A 66 -27.47 16.98 -13.60
CA LEU A 66 -26.02 16.69 -13.70
C LEU A 66 -25.37 16.54 -12.33
N PHE A 67 -25.69 17.42 -11.38
CA PHE A 67 -25.20 17.34 -10.00
C PHE A 67 -25.59 16.02 -9.34
N LEU A 68 -26.87 15.66 -9.40
CA LEU A 68 -27.39 14.41 -8.82
C LEU A 68 -26.80 13.16 -9.51
N SER A 69 -26.65 13.20 -10.85
CA SER A 69 -26.07 12.09 -11.62
C SER A 69 -24.60 11.86 -11.24
N MET A 70 -23.81 12.95 -11.10
CA MET A 70 -22.42 12.83 -10.63
C MET A 70 -22.35 12.36 -9.18
N GLY A 71 -23.21 12.88 -8.29
CA GLY A 71 -23.31 12.43 -6.91
C GLY A 71 -23.66 10.94 -6.81
N TYR A 72 -24.60 10.47 -7.62
CA TYR A 72 -24.92 9.05 -7.71
C TYR A 72 -23.74 8.22 -8.22
N CYS A 73 -23.02 8.70 -9.23
CA CYS A 73 -21.85 8.03 -9.76
C CYS A 73 -20.77 7.87 -8.67
N ILE A 74 -20.47 8.94 -7.91
CA ILE A 74 -19.53 8.90 -6.78
C ILE A 74 -20.00 7.88 -5.73
N TYR A 75 -21.26 8.01 -5.28
CA TYR A 75 -21.86 7.13 -4.28
C TYR A 75 -21.80 5.66 -4.70
N HIS A 76 -22.18 5.36 -5.94
CA HIS A 76 -22.18 3.99 -6.45
C HIS A 76 -20.76 3.38 -6.47
N HIS A 77 -19.76 4.16 -6.89
CA HIS A 77 -18.38 3.65 -6.92
C HIS A 77 -17.81 3.46 -5.51
N GLU A 78 -18.01 4.41 -4.61
CA GLU A 78 -17.43 4.33 -3.27
C GLU A 78 -18.17 3.32 -2.36
N ASN A 79 -19.50 3.27 -2.42
CA ASN A 79 -20.28 2.48 -1.46
C ASN A 79 -20.76 1.12 -2.01
N VAL A 80 -21.00 1.02 -3.33
CA VAL A 80 -21.50 -0.23 -3.91
C VAL A 80 -20.37 -1.07 -4.50
N ILE A 81 -19.42 -0.44 -5.20
CA ILE A 81 -18.30 -1.16 -5.83
C ILE A 81 -17.17 -1.40 -4.85
N ASP A 82 -16.74 -0.38 -4.11
CA ASP A 82 -15.60 -0.47 -3.17
C ASP A 82 -15.99 -0.93 -1.77
N ASN A 83 -17.30 -1.06 -1.49
CA ASN A 83 -17.82 -1.43 -0.16
C ASN A 83 -17.18 -0.56 0.93
N PHE A 84 -17.40 0.76 0.86
CA PHE A 84 -16.87 1.69 1.86
C PHE A 84 -17.23 1.21 3.28
N THR A 85 -16.21 1.04 4.09
CA THR A 85 -16.34 0.69 5.51
C THR A 85 -16.07 1.94 6.35
N SER A 86 -17.01 2.33 7.19
CA SER A 86 -16.81 3.45 8.12
C SER A 86 -15.79 3.08 9.21
N SER A 87 -15.20 4.08 9.86
CA SER A 87 -14.25 3.84 10.98
C SER A 87 -14.87 2.97 12.07
N LYS A 88 -16.15 3.18 12.39
CA LYS A 88 -16.85 2.38 13.41
C LYS A 88 -17.07 0.93 12.97
N GLU A 89 -17.42 0.70 11.73
CA GLU A 89 -17.55 -0.66 11.17
C GLU A 89 -16.20 -1.35 11.11
N ASN A 90 -15.14 -0.63 10.74
CA ASN A 90 -13.78 -1.19 10.77
C ASN A 90 -13.34 -1.56 12.19
N GLU A 91 -13.62 -0.73 13.21
CA GLU A 91 -13.38 -1.09 14.62
C GLU A 91 -14.11 -2.38 15.00
N LEU A 92 -15.38 -2.56 14.58
CA LEU A 92 -16.14 -3.77 14.84
C LEU A 92 -15.53 -5.00 14.16
N ILE A 93 -15.09 -4.86 12.89
CA ILE A 93 -14.45 -5.94 12.14
C ILE A 93 -13.15 -6.38 12.83
N LEU A 94 -12.31 -5.42 13.24
CA LEU A 94 -11.04 -5.70 13.93
C LEU A 94 -11.27 -6.33 15.33
N ALA A 95 -12.27 -5.84 16.07
CA ALA A 95 -12.64 -6.42 17.36
C ALA A 95 -13.16 -7.87 17.21
N ASP A 96 -13.98 -8.12 16.20
CA ASP A 96 -14.51 -9.46 15.92
C ASP A 96 -13.42 -10.38 15.34
N TYR A 97 -12.46 -9.84 14.57
CA TYR A 97 -11.26 -10.57 14.14
C TYR A 97 -10.51 -11.14 15.36
N GLU A 98 -10.19 -10.30 16.32
CA GLU A 98 -9.45 -10.70 17.52
C GLU A 98 -10.24 -11.74 18.34
N LYS A 99 -11.52 -11.49 18.64
CA LYS A 99 -12.37 -12.42 19.38
C LYS A 99 -12.51 -13.79 18.71
N SER A 100 -12.61 -13.80 17.39
CA SER A 100 -12.85 -15.03 16.62
C SER A 100 -11.58 -15.83 16.35
N TYR A 101 -10.42 -15.17 16.26
CA TYR A 101 -9.21 -15.80 15.72
C TYR A 101 -7.97 -15.69 16.62
N LYS A 102 -8.03 -14.99 17.75
CA LYS A 102 -6.89 -14.84 18.69
C LYS A 102 -6.28 -16.18 19.11
N HIS A 103 -7.07 -17.23 19.22
CA HIS A 103 -6.61 -18.57 19.57
C HIS A 103 -5.66 -19.20 18.53
N PHE A 104 -5.55 -18.62 17.32
CA PHE A 104 -4.57 -19.04 16.30
C PHE A 104 -3.20 -18.38 16.47
N GLU A 105 -3.05 -17.35 17.31
CA GLU A 105 -1.80 -16.61 17.46
C GLU A 105 -0.62 -17.51 17.83
N HIS A 106 -0.86 -18.47 18.72
CA HIS A 106 0.16 -19.39 19.22
C HIS A 106 0.10 -20.78 18.59
N LYS A 107 -0.85 -21.02 17.68
CA LYS A 107 -0.90 -22.29 16.94
C LYS A 107 0.27 -22.40 15.95
N ALA A 108 0.90 -23.57 15.96
CA ALA A 108 1.93 -23.90 14.99
C ALA A 108 1.46 -23.63 13.57
N GLN A 109 2.24 -22.87 12.80
CA GLN A 109 1.99 -22.56 11.40
C GLN A 109 3.25 -22.81 10.58
N PRO A 110 3.13 -23.19 9.29
CA PRO A 110 4.28 -23.37 8.44
C PRO A 110 4.99 -22.03 8.20
N ARG A 111 6.33 -22.09 8.11
CA ARG A 111 7.18 -20.93 7.86
C ARG A 111 7.60 -20.89 6.40
N ILE A 112 7.54 -19.73 5.78
CA ILE A 112 7.97 -19.53 4.40
C ILE A 112 9.50 -19.55 4.33
N LEU A 113 10.06 -20.36 3.42
CA LEU A 113 11.50 -20.49 3.16
C LEU A 113 11.93 -19.83 1.86
N ASP A 114 11.07 -19.90 0.82
CA ASP A 114 11.37 -19.36 -0.50
C ASP A 114 10.09 -18.80 -1.14
N ILE A 115 10.23 -17.69 -1.82
CA ILE A 115 9.16 -17.01 -2.54
C ILE A 115 9.56 -16.80 -3.99
N LYS A 116 8.73 -17.28 -4.92
CA LYS A 116 8.83 -16.98 -6.35
C LYS A 116 7.55 -16.31 -6.82
N LEU A 117 7.68 -15.12 -7.42
CA LEU A 117 6.55 -14.33 -7.88
C LEU A 117 6.65 -14.02 -9.37
N ASN A 118 5.48 -14.00 -10.03
CA ASN A 118 5.28 -13.35 -11.31
C ASN A 118 4.20 -12.28 -11.11
N VAL A 119 4.55 -11.03 -11.38
CA VAL A 119 3.70 -9.86 -11.11
C VAL A 119 3.49 -9.08 -12.39
N GLU A 120 2.25 -8.90 -12.79
CA GLU A 120 1.84 -8.13 -13.95
C GLU A 120 1.15 -6.85 -13.51
N LEU A 121 1.83 -5.72 -13.70
CA LEU A 121 1.32 -4.39 -13.42
C LEU A 121 0.72 -3.82 -14.70
N TYR A 122 -0.52 -3.39 -14.64
CA TYR A 122 -1.20 -2.68 -15.73
C TYR A 122 -1.49 -1.24 -15.32
N PRO A 123 -0.50 -0.31 -15.38
CA PRO A 123 -0.64 1.05 -14.86
C PRO A 123 -1.83 1.81 -15.41
N LYS A 124 -2.06 1.77 -16.74
CA LYS A 124 -3.20 2.47 -17.38
C LYS A 124 -4.56 1.98 -16.87
N GLN A 125 -4.68 0.67 -16.61
CA GLN A 125 -5.89 0.03 -16.08
C GLN A 125 -5.92 0.02 -14.55
N ARG A 126 -4.82 0.39 -13.89
CA ARG A 126 -4.63 0.31 -12.44
C ARG A 126 -4.89 -1.11 -11.89
N ASN A 127 -4.58 -2.12 -12.69
CA ASN A 127 -4.80 -3.53 -12.38
C ASN A 127 -3.51 -4.23 -11.96
N LEU A 128 -3.68 -5.22 -11.09
CA LEU A 128 -2.66 -6.16 -10.66
C LEU A 128 -3.11 -7.58 -11.00
N GLU A 129 -2.27 -8.32 -11.67
CA GLU A 129 -2.33 -9.77 -11.72
C GLU A 129 -1.04 -10.33 -11.16
N ALA A 130 -1.11 -11.36 -10.35
CA ALA A 130 0.08 -12.00 -9.81
C ALA A 130 -0.14 -13.50 -9.65
N SER A 131 0.93 -14.24 -9.77
CA SER A 131 1.01 -15.63 -9.34
C SER A 131 2.28 -15.83 -8.53
N GLY A 132 2.25 -16.75 -7.60
CA GLY A 132 3.41 -17.06 -6.77
C GLY A 132 3.39 -18.45 -6.22
N THR A 133 4.58 -18.93 -5.89
CA THR A 133 4.82 -20.18 -5.19
C THR A 133 5.59 -19.89 -3.92
N TYR A 134 5.06 -20.33 -2.79
CA TYR A 134 5.76 -20.34 -1.50
C TYR A 134 6.22 -21.77 -1.18
N LEU A 135 7.52 -21.95 -0.95
CA LEU A 135 8.02 -23.13 -0.28
C LEU A 135 7.95 -22.88 1.22
N MET A 136 7.24 -23.74 1.94
CA MET A 136 7.02 -23.63 3.37
C MET A 136 7.50 -24.87 4.09
N SER A 137 7.88 -24.74 5.37
CA SER A 137 8.27 -25.88 6.21
C SER A 137 7.71 -25.74 7.62
N ASN A 138 7.43 -26.86 8.25
CA ASN A 138 7.10 -26.92 9.66
C ASN A 138 8.38 -26.87 10.50
N LYS A 139 8.72 -25.68 11.02
CA LYS A 139 9.85 -25.46 11.94
C LYS A 139 9.46 -25.65 13.41
N ASN A 140 8.20 -26.04 13.70
CA ASN A 140 7.73 -26.27 15.05
C ASN A 140 7.96 -27.75 15.47
N ALA A 141 7.89 -28.00 16.78
CA ALA A 141 7.93 -29.35 17.32
C ALA A 141 6.58 -30.11 17.20
N GLU A 142 5.50 -29.37 16.88
CA GLU A 142 4.15 -29.88 16.75
C GLU A 142 3.78 -30.13 15.29
N ILE A 143 2.86 -31.05 15.05
CA ILE A 143 2.29 -31.26 13.72
C ILE A 143 1.36 -30.09 13.35
N ILE A 144 1.29 -29.77 12.07
CA ILE A 144 0.40 -28.74 11.54
C ILE A 144 -0.68 -29.41 10.67
N ASP A 145 -1.92 -29.39 11.13
CA ASP A 145 -3.09 -29.89 10.42
C ASP A 145 -3.90 -28.76 9.75
N THR A 146 -3.75 -27.55 10.23
CA THR A 146 -4.53 -26.38 9.81
C THR A 146 -3.61 -25.24 9.39
N VAL A 147 -3.81 -24.73 8.17
CA VAL A 147 -3.11 -23.57 7.66
C VAL A 147 -4.04 -22.36 7.69
N PHE A 148 -3.64 -21.35 8.45
CA PHE A 148 -4.32 -20.06 8.56
C PHE A 148 -3.71 -19.10 7.54
N ILE A 149 -4.52 -18.58 6.61
CA ILE A 149 -4.07 -17.63 5.60
C ILE A 149 -4.85 -16.34 5.76
N THR A 150 -4.11 -15.24 5.84
CA THR A 150 -4.63 -13.88 5.70
C THR A 150 -4.22 -13.35 4.33
N TYR A 151 -5.10 -12.60 3.68
CA TYR A 151 -4.77 -11.98 2.39
C TYR A 151 -5.12 -10.49 2.41
N GLY A 152 -4.57 -9.74 1.46
CA GLY A 152 -4.90 -8.32 1.29
C GLY A 152 -6.21 -8.12 0.53
N ASN A 153 -6.40 -6.95 -0.06
CA ASN A 153 -7.65 -6.53 -0.70
C ASN A 153 -8.10 -7.40 -1.90
N ILE A 154 -7.25 -8.34 -2.36
CA ILE A 154 -7.51 -9.19 -3.52
C ILE A 154 -7.57 -10.64 -3.04
N LYS A 155 -8.74 -11.25 -3.13
CA LYS A 155 -8.92 -12.67 -2.79
C LYS A 155 -8.05 -13.56 -3.67
N PRO A 156 -7.12 -14.38 -3.09
CA PRO A 156 -6.33 -15.33 -3.83
C PRO A 156 -7.13 -16.60 -4.22
N GLN A 157 -6.71 -17.22 -5.29
CA GLN A 157 -6.96 -18.65 -5.50
C GLN A 157 -5.72 -19.37 -4.99
N ILE A 158 -5.89 -20.34 -4.11
CA ILE A 158 -4.80 -21.04 -3.42
C ILE A 158 -4.91 -22.54 -3.67
N SER A 159 -3.78 -23.19 -3.88
CA SER A 159 -3.63 -24.64 -3.92
C SER A 159 -2.34 -25.06 -3.23
N PHE A 160 -2.32 -26.26 -2.68
CA PHE A 160 -1.15 -26.86 -2.06
C PHE A 160 -0.74 -28.11 -2.86
N ASP A 161 0.50 -28.51 -2.75
CA ASP A 161 0.99 -29.78 -3.29
C ASP A 161 0.57 -30.99 -2.44
N ARG A 162 -0.25 -30.77 -1.41
CA ARG A 162 -0.91 -31.74 -0.54
C ARG A 162 -2.42 -31.61 -0.66
N ALA A 163 -3.14 -32.71 -0.46
CA ALA A 163 -4.59 -32.68 -0.36
C ALA A 163 -5.03 -31.84 0.84
N SER A 164 -5.92 -30.88 0.59
CA SER A 164 -6.39 -29.93 1.58
C SER A 164 -7.80 -29.46 1.29
N THR A 165 -8.56 -29.17 2.33
CA THR A 165 -9.93 -28.69 2.23
C THR A 165 -10.06 -27.29 2.83
N LEU A 166 -10.64 -26.33 2.10
CA LEU A 166 -11.01 -25.02 2.61
C LEU A 166 -12.23 -25.16 3.54
N VAL A 167 -12.00 -25.08 4.86
CA VAL A 167 -13.05 -25.27 5.87
C VAL A 167 -13.70 -23.96 6.31
N LYS A 168 -13.02 -22.82 6.14
CA LYS A 168 -13.57 -21.50 6.46
C LYS A 168 -13.06 -20.43 5.50
N PHE A 169 -14.01 -19.63 5.04
CA PHE A 169 -13.73 -18.41 4.27
C PHE A 169 -14.45 -17.24 4.91
N ASP A 170 -13.72 -16.24 5.37
CA ASP A 170 -14.25 -15.02 5.97
C ASP A 170 -13.81 -13.82 5.13
N SER A 171 -14.68 -13.34 4.27
CA SER A 171 -14.41 -12.24 3.34
C SER A 171 -14.42 -10.86 3.99
N LEU A 172 -14.94 -10.72 5.22
CA LEU A 172 -14.90 -9.44 5.94
C LEU A 172 -13.56 -9.23 6.65
N LYS A 173 -12.90 -10.33 7.00
CA LYS A 173 -11.63 -10.32 7.73
C LYS A 173 -10.45 -10.80 6.86
N ASP A 174 -10.71 -11.08 5.58
CA ASP A 174 -9.73 -11.55 4.60
C ASP A 174 -8.98 -12.81 5.06
N ILE A 175 -9.75 -13.82 5.54
CA ILE A 175 -9.21 -15.07 6.11
C ILE A 175 -9.66 -16.28 5.31
N MET A 176 -8.76 -17.23 5.16
CA MET A 176 -8.99 -18.58 4.65
C MET A 176 -8.34 -19.60 5.60
N LEU A 177 -9.10 -20.62 6.04
CA LEU A 177 -8.59 -21.75 6.83
C LEU A 177 -8.64 -23.01 5.98
N PHE A 178 -7.50 -23.66 5.84
CA PHE A 178 -7.37 -24.94 5.15
C PHE A 178 -6.99 -26.01 6.15
N VAL A 179 -7.66 -27.14 6.07
CA VAL A 179 -7.27 -28.38 6.79
C VAL A 179 -6.55 -29.30 5.82
N LEU A 180 -5.38 -29.76 6.22
CA LEU A 180 -4.57 -30.72 5.46
C LEU A 180 -5.08 -32.12 5.73
N GLU A 181 -5.32 -32.93 4.70
CA GLU A 181 -5.70 -34.34 4.87
C GLU A 181 -4.56 -35.15 5.48
N GLU A 182 -3.32 -34.85 5.05
CA GLU A 182 -2.10 -35.34 5.68
C GLU A 182 -1.41 -34.19 6.41
N PRO A 183 -1.40 -34.19 7.76
CA PRO A 183 -0.74 -33.15 8.55
C PRO A 183 0.73 -33.00 8.23
N LEU A 184 1.25 -31.78 8.34
CA LEU A 184 2.65 -31.46 8.10
C LEU A 184 3.47 -31.77 9.36
N SER A 185 4.28 -32.83 9.34
CA SER A 185 5.13 -33.23 10.45
C SER A 185 6.27 -32.23 10.69
N PRO A 186 6.85 -32.19 11.91
CA PRO A 186 8.06 -31.39 12.17
C PRO A 186 9.20 -31.69 11.16
N GLY A 187 9.73 -30.64 10.55
CA GLY A 187 10.75 -30.69 9.52
C GLY A 187 10.27 -30.93 8.10
N ASP A 188 9.02 -31.33 7.91
CA ASP A 188 8.43 -31.50 6.58
C ASP A 188 8.25 -30.15 5.86
N SER A 189 8.22 -30.22 4.53
CA SER A 189 8.00 -29.07 3.66
C SER A 189 6.80 -29.28 2.75
N MET A 190 6.17 -28.18 2.34
CA MET A 190 5.10 -28.16 1.36
C MET A 190 5.15 -26.91 0.50
N LYS A 191 4.53 -26.97 -0.67
CA LYS A 191 4.37 -25.82 -1.57
C LYS A 191 2.96 -25.31 -1.53
N MET A 192 2.82 -23.99 -1.58
CA MET A 192 1.58 -23.29 -1.80
C MET A 192 1.69 -22.45 -3.07
N ASP A 193 0.84 -22.72 -4.04
CA ASP A 193 0.67 -21.89 -5.22
C ASP A 193 -0.53 -20.98 -5.06
N PHE A 194 -0.41 -19.75 -5.53
CA PHE A 194 -1.53 -18.82 -5.52
C PHE A 194 -1.60 -17.96 -6.77
N THR A 195 -2.80 -17.48 -7.07
CA THR A 195 -3.03 -16.47 -8.11
C THR A 195 -3.91 -15.36 -7.58
N LEU A 196 -3.58 -14.13 -7.96
CA LEU A 196 -4.32 -12.91 -7.65
C LEU A 196 -4.73 -12.23 -8.95
N LYS A 197 -5.99 -11.80 -9.04
CA LYS A 197 -6.46 -10.97 -10.15
C LYS A 197 -7.36 -9.86 -9.64
N ASN A 198 -6.89 -8.63 -9.76
CA ASN A 198 -7.72 -7.47 -9.45
C ASN A 198 -8.44 -6.99 -10.71
N LYS A 199 -9.78 -7.04 -10.69
CA LYS A 199 -10.63 -6.56 -11.81
C LYS A 199 -11.24 -5.18 -11.54
N LYS A 200 -11.02 -4.59 -10.36
CA LYS A 200 -11.62 -3.32 -9.99
C LYS A 200 -10.79 -2.17 -10.54
N ASN A 201 -11.32 -1.53 -11.56
CA ASN A 201 -10.63 -0.50 -12.32
C ASN A 201 -11.50 0.76 -12.46
N HIS A 202 -11.55 1.60 -11.45
CA HIS A 202 -12.19 2.91 -11.53
C HIS A 202 -11.38 4.00 -10.82
N ILE A 203 -11.63 5.25 -11.23
CA ILE A 203 -10.83 6.41 -10.81
C ILE A 203 -10.95 6.73 -9.30
N PHE A 204 -12.03 6.31 -8.66
CA PHE A 204 -12.28 6.55 -7.23
C PHE A 204 -11.68 5.50 -6.32
N HIS A 205 -11.19 4.37 -6.85
CA HIS A 205 -10.63 3.29 -6.03
C HIS A 205 -9.36 3.74 -5.31
N ARG A 206 -9.50 4.09 -4.02
CA ARG A 206 -8.43 4.67 -3.19
C ARG A 206 -7.29 3.70 -2.91
N TYR A 207 -7.62 2.42 -2.77
CA TYR A 207 -6.71 1.37 -2.34
C TYR A 207 -6.17 0.51 -3.50
N ALA A 208 -6.30 1.01 -4.74
CA ALA A 208 -5.69 0.31 -5.87
C ALA A 208 -4.17 0.17 -5.65
N PRO A 209 -3.62 -1.06 -5.62
CA PRO A 209 -2.19 -1.28 -5.42
C PRO A 209 -1.38 -0.70 -6.58
N VAL A 210 -1.93 -0.72 -7.80
CA VAL A 210 -1.29 -0.21 -9.01
C VAL A 210 -1.84 1.18 -9.35
N ARG A 211 -0.93 2.09 -9.70
CA ARG A 211 -1.22 3.47 -10.12
C ARG A 211 -0.73 3.71 -11.54
N GLU A 212 -1.28 4.73 -12.22
CA GLU A 212 -0.86 5.11 -13.58
C GLU A 212 0.62 5.48 -13.66
N ASN A 213 1.14 6.08 -12.59
CA ASN A 213 2.55 6.34 -12.35
C ASN A 213 2.79 6.32 -10.84
N GLY A 214 3.94 5.82 -10.40
CA GLY A 214 4.27 5.74 -8.98
C GLY A 214 3.54 4.62 -8.23
N THR A 215 3.49 3.42 -8.79
CA THR A 215 3.05 2.22 -8.08
C THR A 215 3.99 1.89 -6.93
N PHE A 216 3.44 1.65 -5.75
CA PHE A 216 4.15 1.11 -4.59
C PHE A 216 3.21 0.27 -3.75
N PHE A 217 3.62 -0.95 -3.45
CA PHE A 217 3.00 -1.80 -2.43
C PHE A 217 4.05 -2.78 -1.86
N ASN A 218 3.77 -3.32 -0.70
CA ASN A 218 4.60 -4.32 -0.04
C ASN A 218 3.96 -5.71 -0.05
N ASN A 219 4.60 -6.67 0.59
CA ASN A 219 4.16 -8.07 0.68
C ASN A 219 2.77 -8.26 1.32
N SER A 220 2.17 -7.25 1.97
CA SER A 220 0.79 -7.33 2.48
C SER A 220 -0.28 -7.48 1.39
N GLN A 221 0.07 -7.27 0.11
CA GLN A 221 -0.84 -7.55 -1.02
C GLN A 221 -0.92 -9.04 -1.37
N PHE A 222 0.00 -9.86 -0.87
CA PHE A 222 0.08 -11.29 -1.11
C PHE A 222 -0.42 -12.08 0.10
N PRO A 223 -0.72 -13.39 -0.04
CA PRO A 223 -1.11 -14.22 1.09
C PRO A 223 -0.03 -14.24 2.18
N SER A 224 -0.45 -14.08 3.43
CA SER A 224 0.38 -14.20 4.62
C SER A 224 -0.07 -15.40 5.44
N ILE A 225 0.87 -16.08 6.08
CA ILE A 225 0.61 -17.27 6.88
C ILE A 225 0.47 -16.89 8.36
N GLY A 226 -0.54 -17.43 9.02
CA GLY A 226 -0.78 -17.26 10.45
C GLY A 226 -1.59 -16.03 10.82
N TYR A 227 -1.93 -15.97 12.09
CA TYR A 227 -2.65 -14.86 12.71
C TYR A 227 -1.84 -13.57 12.64
N GLN A 228 -2.49 -12.46 12.27
CA GLN A 228 -1.83 -11.17 12.09
C GLN A 228 -2.12 -10.23 13.28
N VAL A 229 -1.19 -10.11 14.20
CA VAL A 229 -1.27 -9.22 15.38
C VAL A 229 -1.43 -7.74 14.97
N GLY A 230 -0.92 -7.37 13.79
CA GLY A 230 -1.10 -6.04 13.21
C GLY A 230 -2.55 -5.66 12.88
N SER A 231 -3.45 -6.65 12.78
CA SER A 231 -4.89 -6.45 12.56
C SER A 231 -5.70 -6.31 13.84
N GLU A 232 -5.07 -6.23 15.00
CA GLU A 232 -5.76 -6.00 16.29
C GLU A 232 -5.97 -4.50 16.54
N LEU A 233 -7.00 -4.19 17.35
CA LEU A 233 -7.20 -2.84 17.87
C LEU A 233 -6.05 -2.48 18.82
N THR A 234 -5.51 -1.28 18.70
CA THR A 234 -4.36 -0.81 19.49
C THR A 234 -4.72 0.20 20.57
N ASP A 235 -5.79 0.99 20.35
CA ASP A 235 -6.20 2.02 21.31
C ASP A 235 -6.92 1.42 22.51
N LYS A 236 -6.44 1.69 23.72
CA LYS A 236 -6.96 1.15 24.97
C LYS A 236 -8.45 1.41 25.17
N LYS A 237 -8.93 2.63 24.93
CA LYS A 237 -10.35 3.00 25.13
C LYS A 237 -11.25 2.28 24.11
N THR A 238 -10.78 2.11 22.89
CA THR A 238 -11.48 1.38 21.86
C THR A 238 -11.54 -0.10 22.20
N ARG A 239 -10.48 -0.70 22.74
CA ARG A 239 -10.45 -2.08 23.21
C ARG A 239 -11.44 -2.30 24.36
N GLU A 240 -11.44 -1.46 25.37
CA GLU A 240 -12.41 -1.48 26.51
C GLU A 240 -13.87 -1.41 26.00
N LYS A 241 -14.16 -0.50 25.04
CA LYS A 241 -15.48 -0.35 24.41
C LYS A 241 -16.00 -1.63 23.80
N TYR A 242 -15.11 -2.47 23.25
CA TYR A 242 -15.47 -3.77 22.63
C TYR A 242 -15.25 -4.97 23.55
N GLY A 243 -14.89 -4.76 24.83
CA GLY A 243 -14.67 -5.83 25.80
C GLY A 243 -13.45 -6.69 25.48
N LEU A 244 -12.41 -6.07 24.95
CA LEU A 244 -11.10 -6.68 24.73
C LEU A 244 -10.17 -6.32 25.87
N GLU A 245 -9.29 -7.23 26.26
CA GLU A 245 -8.22 -6.97 27.24
C GLU A 245 -7.23 -5.93 26.72
N ASP A 246 -6.49 -5.29 27.63
CA ASP A 246 -5.41 -4.38 27.25
C ASP A 246 -4.40 -5.12 26.38
N LYS A 247 -4.01 -4.49 25.27
CA LYS A 247 -3.00 -5.09 24.40
C LYS A 247 -1.63 -5.00 25.09
N GLU A 248 -1.00 -6.15 25.28
CA GLU A 248 0.37 -6.20 25.74
C GLU A 248 1.27 -5.45 24.73
N ARG A 249 2.18 -4.68 25.26
CA ARG A 249 3.22 -4.03 24.47
C ARG A 249 4.30 -5.05 24.12
N MET A 250 5.36 -4.57 23.53
CA MET A 250 6.53 -5.40 23.23
C MET A 250 6.98 -6.18 24.47
N PRO A 251 7.23 -7.49 24.37
CA PRO A 251 7.80 -8.29 25.44
C PRO A 251 9.08 -7.67 26.00
N PRO A 252 9.40 -7.89 27.28
CA PRO A 252 10.63 -7.37 27.84
C PRO A 252 11.86 -8.01 27.17
N PRO A 253 12.99 -7.28 27.08
CA PRO A 253 14.23 -7.81 26.44
C PRO A 253 14.78 -9.08 27.11
N THR A 254 14.31 -9.38 28.31
CA THR A 254 14.68 -10.60 29.05
C THR A 254 13.87 -11.84 28.67
N ASP A 255 12.83 -11.68 27.85
CA ASP A 255 12.05 -12.81 27.31
C ASP A 255 12.82 -13.47 26.17
N THR A 256 13.51 -14.58 26.50
CA THR A 256 14.34 -15.32 25.57
C THR A 256 13.56 -16.02 24.45
N ILE A 257 12.26 -16.25 24.63
CA ILE A 257 11.38 -16.82 23.60
C ILE A 257 10.95 -15.74 22.62
N ALA A 258 10.51 -14.60 23.12
CA ALA A 258 10.11 -13.48 22.29
C ALA A 258 11.27 -12.92 21.44
N THR A 259 12.50 -12.92 21.95
CA THR A 259 13.69 -12.49 21.20
C THR A 259 14.03 -13.38 20.00
N LEU A 260 13.46 -14.58 19.89
CA LEU A 260 13.58 -15.44 18.70
C LEU A 260 12.68 -14.99 17.55
N ASN A 261 11.73 -14.11 17.80
CA ASN A 261 10.82 -13.60 16.80
C ASN A 261 11.25 -12.19 16.34
N HIS A 262 11.16 -11.95 15.04
CA HIS A 262 11.45 -10.64 14.47
C HIS A 262 10.32 -9.64 14.82
N ALA A 263 10.66 -8.35 15.00
CA ALA A 263 9.70 -7.28 15.32
C ALA A 263 8.60 -7.10 14.25
N LEU A 264 8.81 -7.54 13.02
CA LEU A 264 7.81 -7.54 11.94
C LEU A 264 6.73 -8.63 12.09
N GLY A 265 6.84 -9.51 13.10
CA GLY A 265 5.87 -10.55 13.40
C GLY A 265 6.32 -11.96 13.01
N ASN A 266 5.45 -12.93 13.34
CA ASN A 266 5.73 -14.37 13.22
C ASN A 266 6.03 -14.84 11.78
N GLY A 267 5.71 -14.10 10.76
CA GLY A 267 5.98 -14.42 9.34
C GLY A 267 7.31 -13.87 8.81
N ALA A 268 8.08 -13.13 9.62
CA ALA A 268 9.30 -12.44 9.19
C ALA A 268 10.54 -13.33 9.27
N ASP A 269 10.47 -14.52 8.69
CA ASP A 269 11.62 -15.43 8.57
C ASP A 269 12.59 -14.97 7.46
N TRP A 270 13.79 -15.56 7.46
CA TRP A 270 14.73 -15.43 6.36
C TRP A 270 14.30 -16.30 5.19
N ILE A 271 14.09 -15.66 4.02
CA ILE A 271 13.57 -16.29 2.82
C ILE A 271 14.51 -16.15 1.63
N GLY A 272 14.48 -17.14 0.72
CA GLY A 272 14.88 -16.94 -0.66
C GLY A 272 13.82 -16.08 -1.37
N PHE A 273 14.25 -15.19 -2.27
CA PHE A 273 13.30 -14.30 -2.99
C PHE A 273 13.68 -14.14 -4.44
N GLU A 274 12.70 -14.36 -5.31
CA GLU A 274 12.82 -14.19 -6.76
C GLU A 274 11.50 -13.65 -7.32
N VAL A 275 11.56 -12.61 -8.16
CA VAL A 275 10.37 -12.01 -8.75
C VAL A 275 10.60 -11.58 -10.20
N LYS A 276 9.61 -11.86 -11.06
CA LYS A 276 9.49 -11.29 -12.39
C LYS A 276 8.36 -10.28 -12.39
N ILE A 277 8.62 -9.07 -12.90
CA ILE A 277 7.66 -7.97 -12.89
C ILE A 277 7.49 -7.47 -14.32
N GLY A 278 6.26 -7.55 -14.86
CA GLY A 278 5.86 -6.90 -16.10
C GLY A 278 5.19 -5.56 -15.80
N THR A 279 5.56 -4.51 -16.54
CA THR A 279 4.96 -3.18 -16.42
C THR A 279 4.79 -2.51 -17.78
N ALA A 280 4.34 -1.25 -17.83
CA ALA A 280 4.27 -0.47 -19.06
C ALA A 280 5.67 -0.21 -19.63
N ALA A 281 5.78 -0.09 -20.96
CA ALA A 281 7.06 0.07 -21.65
C ALA A 281 7.84 1.34 -21.24
N ASP A 282 7.13 2.37 -20.78
CA ASP A 282 7.68 3.65 -20.33
C ASP A 282 8.01 3.69 -18.82
N GLN A 283 7.92 2.55 -18.12
CA GLN A 283 8.19 2.48 -16.69
C GLN A 283 9.33 1.52 -16.35
N ILE A 284 9.98 1.79 -15.23
CA ILE A 284 10.94 0.90 -14.58
C ILE A 284 10.25 0.28 -13.38
N ALA A 285 10.23 -1.06 -13.32
CA ALA A 285 9.73 -1.78 -12.15
C ALA A 285 10.89 -2.25 -11.28
N MET A 286 10.71 -2.21 -9.97
CA MET A 286 11.74 -2.49 -8.97
C MET A 286 11.20 -3.37 -7.86
N ALA A 287 12.08 -4.26 -7.38
CA ALA A 287 11.89 -5.08 -6.18
C ALA A 287 13.24 -5.36 -5.52
N PRO A 288 13.29 -5.91 -4.29
CA PRO A 288 14.54 -6.41 -3.71
C PRO A 288 15.24 -7.43 -4.62
N GLY A 289 16.57 -7.46 -4.53
CA GLY A 289 17.41 -8.37 -5.30
C GLY A 289 18.16 -7.73 -6.46
N ASN A 290 19.09 -8.47 -7.02
CA ASN A 290 19.86 -8.05 -8.18
C ASN A 290 19.03 -8.24 -9.45
N LEU A 291 19.15 -7.32 -10.39
CA LEU A 291 18.55 -7.45 -11.71
C LEU A 291 19.27 -8.55 -12.48
N VAL A 292 18.58 -9.67 -12.71
CA VAL A 292 19.09 -10.82 -13.47
C VAL A 292 18.91 -10.60 -14.96
N ARG A 293 17.73 -10.05 -15.33
CA ARG A 293 17.38 -9.82 -16.74
C ARG A 293 16.34 -8.72 -16.86
N GLU A 294 16.49 -7.92 -17.91
CA GLU A 294 15.52 -6.94 -18.38
C GLU A 294 15.23 -7.25 -19.86
N TRP A 295 13.95 -7.18 -20.27
CA TRP A 295 13.55 -7.36 -21.67
C TRP A 295 12.24 -6.65 -21.96
N SER A 296 11.96 -6.45 -23.24
CA SER A 296 10.68 -5.90 -23.72
C SER A 296 9.96 -6.93 -24.59
N GLU A 297 8.67 -7.04 -24.41
CA GLU A 297 7.81 -7.94 -25.15
C GLU A 297 6.38 -7.40 -25.17
N ASN A 298 5.70 -7.42 -26.33
CA ASN A 298 4.31 -7.01 -26.52
C ASN A 298 4.00 -5.61 -25.93
N ASP A 299 4.81 -4.62 -26.25
CA ASP A 299 4.71 -3.24 -25.72
C ASP A 299 4.74 -3.14 -24.20
N ARG A 300 5.36 -4.08 -23.54
CA ARG A 300 5.58 -4.11 -22.10
C ARG A 300 7.06 -4.30 -21.80
N LYS A 301 7.45 -3.91 -20.60
CA LYS A 301 8.81 -4.06 -20.09
C LYS A 301 8.81 -5.00 -18.89
N TYR A 302 9.77 -5.90 -18.86
CA TYR A 302 9.88 -6.95 -17.85
C TYR A 302 11.20 -6.86 -17.13
N PHE A 303 11.18 -7.14 -15.84
CA PHE A 303 12.32 -7.12 -14.94
C PHE A 303 12.33 -8.39 -14.11
N HIS A 304 13.46 -9.08 -14.05
CA HIS A 304 13.65 -10.26 -13.23
C HIS A 304 14.67 -9.94 -12.13
N TYR A 305 14.23 -9.94 -10.89
CA TYR A 305 15.06 -9.73 -9.71
C TYR A 305 15.20 -11.01 -8.91
N LYS A 306 16.39 -11.21 -8.34
CA LYS A 306 16.69 -12.34 -7.46
C LYS A 306 17.65 -11.91 -6.35
N MET A 307 17.34 -12.28 -5.12
CA MET A 307 18.25 -12.09 -4.00
C MET A 307 19.38 -13.11 -4.06
N LYS A 308 20.61 -12.63 -3.86
CA LYS A 308 21.81 -13.51 -3.76
C LYS A 308 21.93 -14.18 -2.40
N ARG A 309 21.36 -13.57 -1.36
CA ARG A 309 21.36 -14.07 0.03
C ARG A 309 19.93 -14.07 0.54
N PRO A 310 19.59 -14.88 1.52
CA PRO A 310 18.29 -14.79 2.18
C PRO A 310 18.05 -13.39 2.74
N MET A 311 16.80 -12.96 2.72
CA MET A 311 16.36 -11.71 3.30
C MET A 311 15.17 -11.94 4.23
N VAL A 312 14.87 -10.99 5.10
CA VAL A 312 13.63 -11.01 5.90
C VAL A 312 12.44 -11.04 4.97
N ASN A 313 11.39 -11.79 5.31
CA ASN A 313 10.14 -11.85 4.55
C ASN A 313 9.37 -10.50 4.62
N PHE A 314 10.03 -9.49 4.11
CA PHE A 314 9.52 -8.13 4.00
C PHE A 314 10.07 -7.51 2.72
N TYR A 315 9.22 -7.29 1.73
CA TYR A 315 9.61 -6.83 0.40
C TYR A 315 8.57 -5.89 -0.21
N ASN A 316 9.02 -5.13 -1.18
CA ASN A 316 8.21 -4.15 -1.88
C ASN A 316 8.26 -4.35 -3.40
N ILE A 317 7.25 -3.81 -4.09
CA ILE A 317 7.22 -3.67 -5.54
C ILE A 317 6.89 -2.22 -5.86
N CYS A 318 7.74 -1.61 -6.70
CA CYS A 318 7.58 -0.26 -7.22
C CYS A 318 7.55 -0.27 -8.74
N SER A 319 6.84 0.68 -9.35
CA SER A 319 6.91 0.94 -10.79
C SER A 319 6.53 2.38 -11.09
N ALA A 320 7.40 3.10 -11.81
CA ALA A 320 7.13 4.45 -12.27
C ALA A 320 8.00 4.82 -13.48
N ARG A 321 7.72 6.01 -14.06
CA ARG A 321 8.59 6.68 -15.03
C ARG A 321 9.73 7.33 -14.28
N TYR A 322 10.73 6.54 -13.93
CA TYR A 322 11.88 7.00 -13.19
C TYR A 322 12.98 7.56 -14.08
N SER A 323 13.55 8.71 -13.68
CA SER A 323 14.93 9.08 -13.95
C SER A 323 15.83 8.43 -12.90
N VAL A 324 17.11 8.20 -13.24
CA VAL A 324 18.03 7.47 -12.38
C VAL A 324 19.34 8.20 -12.22
N LYS A 325 19.75 8.45 -10.99
CA LYS A 325 21.11 8.87 -10.64
C LYS A 325 21.86 7.69 -10.06
N LYS A 326 23.08 7.41 -10.58
CA LYS A 326 23.92 6.31 -10.13
C LYS A 326 25.29 6.81 -9.71
N GLU A 327 25.80 6.23 -8.65
CA GLU A 327 27.17 6.37 -8.19
C GLU A 327 27.66 5.04 -7.62
N THR A 328 28.94 4.96 -7.27
CA THR A 328 29.54 3.78 -6.64
C THR A 328 30.23 4.18 -5.36
N TRP A 329 30.09 3.36 -4.34
CA TRP A 329 30.87 3.45 -3.12
C TRP A 329 31.57 2.08 -2.91
N ASN A 330 32.90 2.06 -2.99
CA ASN A 330 33.67 0.82 -3.08
C ASN A 330 33.06 -0.12 -4.15
N ASP A 331 32.64 -1.35 -3.77
CA ASP A 331 32.02 -2.32 -4.66
C ASP A 331 30.47 -2.29 -4.63
N VAL A 332 29.87 -1.27 -4.00
CA VAL A 332 28.41 -1.14 -3.88
C VAL A 332 27.88 -0.11 -4.90
N GLU A 333 26.96 -0.54 -5.77
CA GLU A 333 26.22 0.37 -6.65
C GLU A 333 25.16 1.14 -5.84
N LEU A 334 25.21 2.47 -5.88
CA LEU A 334 24.23 3.37 -5.29
C LEU A 334 23.37 3.95 -6.39
N SER A 335 22.04 3.79 -6.27
CA SER A 335 21.11 4.30 -7.28
C SER A 335 19.94 5.01 -6.63
N ILE A 336 19.58 6.19 -7.15
CA ILE A 336 18.38 6.93 -6.76
C ILE A 336 17.45 6.99 -7.96
N TYR A 337 16.25 6.42 -7.83
CA TYR A 337 15.19 6.43 -8.82
C TYR A 337 14.19 7.50 -8.42
N TYR A 338 13.98 8.49 -9.28
CA TYR A 338 13.24 9.70 -8.92
C TYR A 338 12.38 10.21 -10.09
N HIS A 339 11.38 11.06 -9.79
CA HIS A 339 10.65 11.81 -10.81
C HIS A 339 11.56 12.90 -11.40
N GLU A 340 11.59 13.05 -12.71
CA GLU A 340 12.56 13.94 -13.39
C GLU A 340 12.58 15.39 -12.87
N ASP A 341 11.45 15.90 -12.38
CA ASP A 341 11.34 17.23 -11.79
C ASP A 341 11.84 17.32 -10.34
N HIS A 342 12.20 16.20 -9.70
CA HIS A 342 12.51 16.11 -8.27
C HIS A 342 14.00 15.90 -7.99
N TYR A 343 14.85 16.65 -8.67
CA TYR A 343 16.32 16.50 -8.61
C TYR A 343 16.99 17.27 -7.45
N TYR A 344 16.25 18.01 -6.63
CA TYR A 344 16.78 19.00 -5.68
C TYR A 344 17.74 18.44 -4.64
N ASN A 345 17.45 17.26 -4.08
CA ASN A 345 18.17 16.69 -2.94
C ASN A 345 18.99 15.44 -3.30
N LEU A 346 19.17 15.12 -4.58
CA LEU A 346 19.84 13.88 -5.00
C LEU A 346 21.27 13.78 -4.51
N ASP A 347 22.05 14.88 -4.59
CA ASP A 347 23.44 14.91 -4.12
C ASP A 347 23.52 14.74 -2.61
N ARG A 348 22.59 15.35 -1.87
CA ARG A 348 22.47 15.25 -0.43
C ARG A 348 22.14 13.81 0.02
N MET A 349 21.20 13.17 -0.65
CA MET A 349 20.85 11.77 -0.39
C MET A 349 22.02 10.83 -0.74
N MET A 350 22.70 11.09 -1.85
CA MET A 350 23.87 10.31 -2.26
C MET A 350 25.03 10.45 -1.26
N LEU A 351 25.27 11.66 -0.75
CA LEU A 351 26.24 11.90 0.30
C LEU A 351 25.87 11.12 1.58
N ALA A 352 24.62 11.20 2.01
CA ALA A 352 24.15 10.46 3.19
C ALA A 352 24.31 8.93 3.07
N LEU A 353 24.11 8.38 1.86
CA LEU A 353 24.37 6.96 1.61
C LEU A 353 25.85 6.62 1.77
N LYS A 354 26.76 7.44 1.20
CA LYS A 354 28.20 7.19 1.28
C LYS A 354 28.74 7.34 2.70
N ASP A 355 28.39 8.42 3.37
CA ASP A 355 28.83 8.68 4.75
C ASP A 355 28.26 7.60 5.71
N GLY A 356 27.00 7.20 5.50
CA GLY A 356 26.38 6.13 6.25
C GLY A 356 27.07 4.79 6.02
N LEU A 357 27.38 4.42 4.78
CA LEU A 357 28.12 3.19 4.47
C LEU A 357 29.53 3.18 5.07
N ASP A 358 30.25 4.33 5.00
CA ASP A 358 31.56 4.47 5.64
C ASP A 358 31.47 4.25 7.17
N TYR A 359 30.49 4.91 7.81
CA TYR A 359 30.29 4.79 9.24
C TYR A 359 29.88 3.39 9.66
N PHE A 360 28.81 2.84 9.05
CA PHE A 360 28.27 1.54 9.45
C PHE A 360 29.24 0.39 9.14
N THR A 361 29.96 0.47 8.01
CA THR A 361 30.97 -0.56 7.67
C THR A 361 32.10 -0.56 8.71
N ARG A 362 32.56 0.59 9.18
CA ARG A 362 33.60 0.71 10.20
C ARG A 362 33.14 0.22 11.56
N GLU A 363 31.91 0.58 11.98
CA GLU A 363 31.43 0.32 13.34
C GLU A 363 30.77 -1.06 13.50
N PHE A 364 30.12 -1.58 12.45
CA PHE A 364 29.30 -2.80 12.54
C PHE A 364 29.73 -3.91 11.58
N GLY A 365 30.52 -3.60 10.57
CA GLY A 365 31.02 -4.56 9.58
C GLY A 365 30.57 -4.26 8.15
N PRO A 366 31.03 -5.06 7.17
CA PRO A 366 30.80 -4.77 5.75
C PRO A 366 29.32 -4.83 5.39
N TYR A 367 28.91 -3.91 4.52
CA TYR A 367 27.55 -3.91 3.98
C TYR A 367 27.26 -5.23 3.24
N GLN A 368 26.11 -5.81 3.53
CA GLN A 368 25.77 -7.18 3.13
C GLN A 368 25.32 -7.34 1.67
N HIS A 369 25.05 -6.23 0.96
CA HIS A 369 24.58 -6.23 -0.43
C HIS A 369 25.58 -5.51 -1.33
N ASP A 370 25.54 -5.82 -2.63
CA ASP A 370 26.37 -5.17 -3.67
C ASP A 370 25.66 -3.97 -4.33
N GLN A 371 24.49 -3.58 -3.83
CA GLN A 371 23.75 -2.42 -4.31
C GLN A 371 22.83 -1.84 -3.21
N MET A 372 22.57 -0.54 -3.29
CA MET A 372 21.60 0.17 -2.48
C MET A 372 20.77 1.10 -3.36
N ARG A 373 19.46 1.04 -3.27
CA ARG A 373 18.55 1.80 -4.13
C ARG A 373 17.54 2.57 -3.34
N ILE A 374 17.44 3.87 -3.59
CA ILE A 374 16.34 4.72 -3.11
C ILE A 374 15.33 4.85 -4.24
N LEU A 375 14.05 4.69 -3.94
CA LEU A 375 12.95 4.70 -4.90
C LEU A 375 11.93 5.75 -4.47
N GLU A 376 11.78 6.80 -5.26
CA GLU A 376 10.74 7.79 -4.98
C GLU A 376 9.33 7.20 -5.15
N VAL A 377 8.47 7.45 -4.16
CA VAL A 377 7.08 6.99 -4.19
C VAL A 377 6.11 8.12 -3.86
N PRO A 378 4.93 8.18 -4.50
CA PRO A 378 3.93 9.23 -4.30
C PRO A 378 3.15 9.01 -3.00
N ARG A 379 3.86 9.04 -1.89
CA ARG A 379 3.32 8.98 -0.52
C ARG A 379 3.67 10.27 0.23
N VAL A 380 3.07 10.46 1.39
CA VAL A 380 3.34 11.59 2.26
C VAL A 380 3.89 11.06 3.59
N GLY A 381 5.03 11.62 4.04
CA GLY A 381 5.63 11.29 5.33
C GLY A 381 6.03 9.82 5.46
N PHE A 382 6.66 9.26 4.43
CA PHE A 382 6.99 7.84 4.39
C PHE A 382 8.43 7.63 3.89
N ALA A 383 9.18 6.84 4.63
CA ALA A 383 10.38 6.14 4.18
C ALA A 383 10.38 4.77 4.86
N GLN A 384 10.89 3.76 4.21
CA GLN A 384 10.97 2.43 4.78
C GLN A 384 12.02 1.58 4.07
N SER A 385 12.86 0.91 4.85
CA SER A 385 13.88 0.03 4.31
C SER A 385 13.34 -1.38 4.08
N PHE A 386 13.72 -1.91 2.93
CA PHE A 386 13.63 -3.30 2.55
C PHE A 386 15.01 -3.77 2.10
N ALA A 387 15.23 -5.05 1.93
CA ALA A 387 16.52 -5.56 1.47
C ALA A 387 16.98 -4.82 0.20
N ASN A 388 18.08 -4.08 0.30
CA ASN A 388 18.72 -3.25 -0.73
C ASN A 388 17.80 -2.27 -1.51
N THR A 389 16.61 -1.96 -0.99
CA THR A 389 15.66 -0.98 -1.58
C THR A 389 14.98 -0.14 -0.50
N VAL A 390 14.93 1.16 -0.71
CA VAL A 390 14.26 2.11 0.19
C VAL A 390 13.25 2.93 -0.60
N PRO A 391 11.97 2.57 -0.60
CA PRO A 391 10.90 3.49 -1.01
C PRO A 391 10.85 4.72 -0.10
N PHE A 392 10.90 5.88 -0.73
CA PHE A 392 11.05 7.17 -0.06
C PHE A 392 10.02 8.16 -0.62
N SER A 393 9.25 8.81 0.23
CA SER A 393 8.22 9.74 -0.25
C SER A 393 8.80 11.03 -0.81
N GLU A 394 8.12 11.60 -1.81
CA GLU A 394 8.45 12.87 -2.44
C GLU A 394 8.78 13.97 -1.42
N ASN A 395 7.88 14.15 -0.44
CA ASN A 395 7.94 15.29 0.48
C ASN A 395 8.97 15.15 1.61
N VAL A 396 9.45 13.96 1.91
CA VAL A 396 10.46 13.72 2.96
C VAL A 396 11.87 13.86 2.40
N GLY A 397 12.12 13.34 1.21
CA GLY A 397 13.44 13.35 0.59
C GLY A 397 13.58 14.33 -0.55
N PHE A 398 12.86 14.11 -1.62
CA PHE A 398 13.15 14.67 -2.94
C PHE A 398 12.84 16.16 -3.07
N VAL A 399 11.68 16.60 -2.57
CA VAL A 399 11.22 18.01 -2.61
C VAL A 399 11.22 18.69 -1.26
N ALA A 400 11.75 18.03 -0.22
CA ALA A 400 11.95 18.65 1.08
C ALA A 400 12.88 19.86 0.95
N LYS A 401 12.57 20.91 1.70
CA LYS A 401 13.44 22.09 1.78
C LYS A 401 14.28 21.98 3.06
N PRO A 402 15.58 21.64 2.96
CA PRO A 402 16.47 21.59 4.11
C PRO A 402 16.62 22.97 4.75
N GLU A 403 16.86 23.00 6.05
CA GLU A 403 17.13 24.24 6.80
C GLU A 403 18.62 24.60 6.75
N ASP A 404 19.18 24.70 5.54
CA ASP A 404 20.58 25.01 5.33
C ASP A 404 20.96 26.39 5.90
N GLY A 405 22.05 26.45 6.67
CA GLY A 405 22.57 27.69 7.26
C GLY A 405 21.79 28.21 8.46
N LYS A 406 20.76 27.51 8.92
CA LYS A 406 20.05 27.85 10.17
C LYS A 406 20.74 27.20 11.35
N GLU A 407 21.13 27.98 12.35
CA GLU A 407 21.71 27.47 13.60
C GLU A 407 20.74 26.49 14.28
N GLY A 408 21.17 25.25 14.54
CA GLY A 408 20.32 24.17 15.06
C GLY A 408 19.36 23.57 14.03
N GLY A 409 19.43 23.95 12.76
CA GLY A 409 18.63 23.36 11.70
C GLY A 409 18.97 21.88 11.47
N VAL A 410 17.95 21.05 11.26
CA VAL A 410 18.12 19.61 10.99
C VAL A 410 17.97 19.35 9.50
N ASP A 411 18.97 18.70 8.92
CA ASP A 411 18.86 18.15 7.55
C ASP A 411 18.10 16.84 7.58
N TYR A 412 16.77 16.93 7.55
CA TYR A 412 15.90 15.74 7.58
C TYR A 412 16.13 14.81 6.38
N THR A 413 16.42 15.34 5.19
CA THR A 413 16.68 14.51 4.01
C THR A 413 17.91 13.65 4.20
N TYR A 414 19.01 14.25 4.68
CA TYR A 414 20.24 13.54 5.01
C TYR A 414 20.02 12.54 6.15
N ALA A 415 19.44 13.00 7.27
CA ALA A 415 19.25 12.20 8.46
C ALA A 415 18.36 10.96 8.21
N ILE A 416 17.23 11.14 7.52
CA ILE A 416 16.32 10.02 7.22
C ILE A 416 16.95 9.07 6.19
N THR A 417 17.70 9.59 5.20
CA THR A 417 18.41 8.72 4.25
C THR A 417 19.42 7.83 4.95
N ALA A 418 20.22 8.39 5.88
CA ALA A 418 21.18 7.61 6.69
C ALA A 418 20.47 6.64 7.66
N HIS A 419 19.33 7.05 8.23
CA HIS A 419 18.49 6.19 9.09
C HIS A 419 17.97 4.97 8.34
N GLU A 420 17.41 5.17 7.16
CA GLU A 420 16.90 4.06 6.35
C GLU A 420 18.02 3.12 5.87
N LEU A 421 19.22 3.63 5.65
CA LEU A 421 20.37 2.79 5.32
C LEU A 421 20.78 1.90 6.51
N ALA A 422 20.60 2.38 7.75
CA ALA A 422 20.97 1.64 8.96
C ALA A 422 20.11 0.38 9.22
N HIS A 423 18.88 0.36 8.69
CA HIS A 423 18.01 -0.82 8.77
C HIS A 423 18.48 -1.95 7.86
#